data_528205111572505827e5044e459ee268
#
_entry.id   528205111572505827e5044e459ee268
#
_cell.length_a   1.000
_cell.length_b   1.000
_cell.length_c   1.000
_cell.angle_alpha   90.00
_cell.angle_beta   90.00
_cell.angle_gamma   90.00
#
_symmetry.space_group_name_H-M   'P 1'
#
loop_
_entity.id
_entity.type
_entity.pdbx_description
1 polymer ?
#
loop_
_entity_poly.entity_id
_entity_poly.type
_entity_poly.pdbx_seq_one_letter_code
_entity_poly.pdbx_strand_id
1 'polypeptide(L)'
;MTSSHWIDVPHARLYTEQAGNGDTITMLHGFLVDSGQWDHEFATLAETHHVIRYDARGFGRSTIEPGPYAHHEDLAAVLDACGVQRTALLACSGGAATALDFACAHPERVSALILVGAGYWGHFADSTPAARAFLQALSTFDVSGLIDSSLRAFTDGPRRAKNEVDPAARKHTEAMTTHVFKRAASYWTYAAQDQQTPTPSALERLHEIDVPAVLIVGSEDVSEVHALSKALLEGLPQARMFVVHGAGHHTNLEAPGQVLGIVREALATAALID
;
A
#
# COMPACT_ATOMS: atom_id res chain seq x y z
N MET A 1 6.80 -6.33 22.47
CA MET A 1 6.68 -4.86 22.74
C MET A 1 6.84 -4.16 21.41
N THR A 2 6.03 -3.15 21.13
CA THR A 2 6.20 -2.30 19.94
C THR A 2 7.28 -1.27 20.23
N SER A 3 8.22 -1.10 19.29
CA SER A 3 9.19 0.01 19.29
C SER A 3 8.94 0.91 18.07
N SER A 4 9.19 2.19 18.23
CA SER A 4 9.09 3.16 17.15
C SER A 4 10.36 4.00 17.05
N HIS A 5 10.74 4.36 15.84
CA HIS A 5 11.92 5.18 15.58
C HIS A 5 11.77 5.95 14.25
N TRP A 6 12.68 6.89 14.09
CA TRP A 6 12.77 7.68 12.87
C TRP A 6 13.99 7.23 12.06
N ILE A 7 13.78 7.05 10.76
CA ILE A 7 14.84 6.69 9.82
C ILE A 7 15.08 7.87 8.90
N ASP A 8 16.31 8.40 8.92
CA ASP A 8 16.69 9.49 8.03
C ASP A 8 17.03 8.92 6.64
N VAL A 9 16.39 9.46 5.63
CA VAL A 9 16.64 9.18 4.21
C VAL A 9 16.85 10.50 3.46
N PRO A 10 17.40 10.50 2.26
CA PRO A 10 17.52 11.72 1.47
C PRO A 10 16.17 12.45 1.36
N HIS A 11 16.12 13.70 1.77
CA HIS A 11 14.94 14.58 1.70
C HIS A 11 13.72 14.12 2.51
N ALA A 12 13.89 13.23 3.51
CA ALA A 12 12.80 12.86 4.41
C ALA A 12 13.28 12.20 5.71
N ARG A 13 12.35 12.11 6.68
CA ARG A 13 12.46 11.23 7.84
C ARG A 13 11.23 10.34 7.87
N LEU A 14 11.45 9.03 7.93
CA LEU A 14 10.39 8.02 7.90
C LEU A 14 10.07 7.55 9.32
N TYR A 15 8.81 7.68 9.71
CA TYR A 15 8.32 7.12 10.97
C TYR A 15 8.05 5.64 10.81
N THR A 16 8.72 4.82 11.61
CA THR A 16 8.70 3.36 11.51
C THR A 16 8.32 2.75 12.86
N GLU A 17 7.51 1.71 12.83
CA GLU A 17 7.16 0.88 13.97
C GLU A 17 7.49 -0.58 13.68
N GLN A 18 7.98 -1.29 14.70
CA GLN A 18 8.23 -2.73 14.61
C GLN A 18 7.83 -3.45 15.90
N ALA A 19 7.42 -4.71 15.76
CA ALA A 19 7.00 -5.57 16.87
C ALA A 19 7.19 -7.05 16.53
N GLY A 20 7.14 -7.90 17.57
CA GLY A 20 7.23 -9.35 17.41
C GLY A 20 8.63 -9.86 17.12
N ASN A 21 8.73 -11.14 16.76
CA ASN A 21 9.97 -11.84 16.43
C ASN A 21 9.64 -12.96 15.42
N GLY A 22 10.64 -13.45 14.71
CA GLY A 22 10.51 -14.51 13.70
C GLY A 22 10.71 -13.97 12.30
N ASP A 23 10.12 -14.63 11.31
CA ASP A 23 10.20 -14.20 9.91
C ASP A 23 9.58 -12.82 9.74
N THR A 24 10.19 -12.00 8.88
CA THR A 24 9.81 -10.59 8.78
C THR A 24 8.70 -10.37 7.76
N ILE A 25 7.73 -9.55 8.15
CA ILE A 25 6.68 -9.01 7.29
C ILE A 25 6.78 -7.48 7.34
N THR A 26 6.93 -6.84 6.17
CA THR A 26 6.91 -5.39 6.06
C THR A 26 5.62 -4.93 5.40
N MET A 27 4.91 -4.01 6.07
CA MET A 27 3.59 -3.54 5.68
C MET A 27 3.68 -2.15 5.06
N LEU A 28 3.23 -2.02 3.80
CA LEU A 28 3.25 -0.82 2.99
C LEU A 28 1.82 -0.32 2.77
N HIS A 29 1.48 0.82 3.36
CA HIS A 29 0.14 1.39 3.26
C HIS A 29 -0.17 1.94 1.87
N GLY A 30 -1.46 2.07 1.56
CA GLY A 30 -1.93 2.75 0.36
C GLY A 30 -1.66 4.25 0.41
N PHE A 31 -1.53 4.88 -0.75
CA PHE A 31 -1.52 6.35 -0.81
C PHE A 31 -2.91 6.87 -0.44
N LEU A 32 -3.00 8.04 0.14
CA LEU A 32 -4.19 8.66 0.74
C LEU A 32 -4.52 8.21 2.17
N VAL A 33 -3.79 7.23 2.72
CA VAL A 33 -3.86 6.77 4.11
C VAL A 33 -2.45 6.73 4.71
N ASP A 34 -2.29 6.20 5.91
CA ASP A 34 -1.00 6.03 6.58
C ASP A 34 -0.84 4.61 7.14
N SER A 35 0.21 4.35 7.88
CA SER A 35 0.50 3.02 8.46
C SER A 35 -0.58 2.50 9.40
N GLY A 36 -1.49 3.35 9.89
CA GLY A 36 -2.68 2.96 10.65
C GLY A 36 -3.64 2.08 9.86
N GLN A 37 -3.54 2.05 8.54
CA GLN A 37 -4.26 1.08 7.71
C GLN A 37 -4.04 -0.37 8.17
N TRP A 38 -2.88 -0.66 8.73
CA TRP A 38 -2.44 -2.00 9.13
C TRP A 38 -2.56 -2.28 10.63
N ASP A 39 -3.30 -1.46 11.40
CA ASP A 39 -3.39 -1.62 12.88
C ASP A 39 -3.78 -3.04 13.30
N HIS A 40 -4.76 -3.63 12.63
CA HIS A 40 -5.24 -4.98 12.93
C HIS A 40 -4.22 -6.06 12.58
N GLU A 41 -3.70 -6.03 11.36
CA GLU A 41 -2.71 -6.99 10.87
C GLU A 41 -1.39 -6.88 11.65
N PHE A 42 -0.94 -5.64 11.92
CA PHE A 42 0.27 -5.39 12.69
C PHE A 42 0.19 -6.00 14.10
N ALA A 43 -0.90 -5.75 14.83
CA ALA A 43 -1.08 -6.29 16.17
C ALA A 43 -1.17 -7.83 16.16
N THR A 44 -1.91 -8.40 15.19
CA THR A 44 -2.17 -9.83 15.15
C THR A 44 -0.98 -10.64 14.64
N LEU A 45 -0.27 -10.15 13.61
CA LEU A 45 0.89 -10.86 13.06
C LEU A 45 2.13 -10.73 13.95
N ALA A 46 2.23 -9.68 14.77
CA ALA A 46 3.31 -9.53 15.77
C ALA A 46 3.33 -10.63 16.84
N GLU A 47 2.26 -11.42 16.97
CA GLU A 47 2.23 -12.56 17.89
C GLU A 47 3.15 -13.70 17.44
N THR A 48 3.42 -13.81 16.14
CA THR A 48 4.15 -14.94 15.55
C THR A 48 5.26 -14.53 14.57
N HIS A 49 5.32 -13.25 14.16
CA HIS A 49 6.28 -12.75 13.17
C HIS A 49 6.94 -11.47 13.68
N HIS A 50 8.09 -11.15 13.12
CA HIS A 50 8.65 -9.81 13.19
C HIS A 50 7.92 -8.93 12.17
N VAL A 51 7.16 -7.94 12.63
CA VAL A 51 6.39 -7.05 11.77
C VAL A 51 6.98 -5.65 11.78
N ILE A 52 7.06 -5.06 10.59
CA ILE A 52 7.50 -3.68 10.37
C ILE A 52 6.40 -2.97 9.59
N ARG A 53 6.09 -1.73 9.99
CA ARG A 53 5.31 -0.80 9.19
C ARG A 53 5.93 0.58 9.27
N TYR A 54 5.78 1.38 8.24
CA TYR A 54 6.24 2.76 8.26
C TYR A 54 5.27 3.66 7.49
N ASP A 55 5.25 4.93 7.86
CA ASP A 55 4.59 5.93 7.06
C ASP A 55 5.50 6.29 5.88
N ALA A 56 5.04 6.12 4.65
CA ALA A 56 5.78 6.53 3.46
C ALA A 56 6.04 8.04 3.50
N ARG A 57 7.08 8.50 2.79
CA ARG A 57 7.42 9.93 2.77
C ARG A 57 6.23 10.80 2.39
N GLY A 58 5.98 11.85 3.18
CA GLY A 58 4.85 12.76 2.99
C GLY A 58 3.51 12.26 3.54
N PHE A 59 3.47 11.03 4.10
CA PHE A 59 2.26 10.45 4.69
C PHE A 59 2.38 10.35 6.22
N GLY A 60 1.25 10.23 6.89
CA GLY A 60 1.19 10.02 8.33
C GLY A 60 2.08 10.99 9.12
N ARG A 61 3.05 10.46 9.83
CA ARG A 61 4.05 11.20 10.63
C ARG A 61 5.30 11.54 9.85
N SER A 62 5.59 10.81 8.75
CA SER A 62 6.79 11.01 7.94
C SER A 62 6.85 12.38 7.30
N THR A 63 8.08 12.88 7.18
CA THR A 63 8.33 14.16 6.52
C THR A 63 8.64 13.95 5.05
N ILE A 64 8.74 15.04 4.31
CA ILE A 64 9.23 15.08 2.94
C ILE A 64 9.72 16.49 2.65
N GLU A 65 10.85 16.62 1.94
CA GLU A 65 11.45 17.86 1.47
C GLU A 65 11.67 17.76 -0.05
N PRO A 66 11.74 18.88 -0.78
CA PRO A 66 12.04 18.87 -2.22
C PRO A 66 13.37 18.15 -2.52
N GLY A 67 13.36 17.32 -3.54
CA GLY A 67 14.54 16.63 -4.03
C GLY A 67 14.22 15.21 -4.54
N PRO A 68 15.07 14.63 -5.38
CA PRO A 68 14.82 13.34 -6.01
C PRO A 68 14.77 12.21 -4.98
N TYR A 69 13.83 11.29 -5.18
CA TYR A 69 13.65 10.11 -4.33
C TYR A 69 13.00 8.95 -5.08
N ALA A 70 13.11 7.74 -4.51
CA ALA A 70 12.38 6.57 -4.96
C ALA A 70 11.81 5.83 -3.75
N HIS A 71 10.53 5.45 -3.80
CA HIS A 71 9.88 4.75 -2.68
C HIS A 71 10.49 3.38 -2.39
N HIS A 72 10.98 2.67 -3.40
CA HIS A 72 11.66 1.38 -3.21
C HIS A 72 13.03 1.53 -2.52
N GLU A 73 13.75 2.64 -2.73
CA GLU A 73 14.97 2.95 -2.00
C GLU A 73 14.68 3.34 -0.54
N ASP A 74 13.56 4.02 -0.29
CA ASP A 74 13.09 4.28 1.08
C ASP A 74 12.80 2.97 1.82
N LEU A 75 12.17 2.01 1.15
CA LEU A 75 11.93 0.68 1.72
C LEU A 75 13.26 -0.04 2.01
N ALA A 76 14.24 0.03 1.10
CA ALA A 76 15.58 -0.52 1.33
C ALA A 76 16.20 0.06 2.61
N ALA A 77 16.15 1.40 2.76
CA ALA A 77 16.69 2.09 3.94
C ALA A 77 15.96 1.70 5.24
N VAL A 78 14.63 1.51 5.18
CA VAL A 78 13.84 1.02 6.33
C VAL A 78 14.29 -0.37 6.74
N LEU A 79 14.41 -1.31 5.80
CA LEU A 79 14.86 -2.67 6.07
C LEU A 79 16.28 -2.72 6.63
N ASP A 80 17.19 -1.91 6.08
CA ASP A 80 18.58 -1.83 6.54
C ASP A 80 18.66 -1.29 7.97
N ALA A 81 17.93 -0.22 8.28
CA ALA A 81 17.87 0.35 9.62
C ALA A 81 17.25 -0.61 10.65
N CYS A 82 16.35 -1.49 10.22
CA CYS A 82 15.75 -2.54 11.05
C CYS A 82 16.60 -3.83 11.11
N GLY A 83 17.72 -3.90 10.37
CA GLY A 83 18.59 -5.08 10.33
C GLY A 83 17.98 -6.28 9.57
N VAL A 84 17.05 -6.02 8.64
CA VAL A 84 16.29 -7.03 7.91
C VAL A 84 16.92 -7.26 6.54
N GLN A 85 17.32 -8.49 6.28
CA GLN A 85 17.90 -8.89 4.98
C GLN A 85 16.82 -9.34 3.99
N ARG A 86 15.77 -10.01 4.45
CA ARG A 86 14.70 -10.56 3.63
C ARG A 86 13.35 -10.45 4.33
N THR A 87 12.29 -10.15 3.60
CA THR A 87 10.94 -9.90 4.14
C THR A 87 9.82 -10.30 3.19
N ALA A 88 8.68 -10.73 3.72
CA ALA A 88 7.44 -10.73 2.96
C ALA A 88 6.87 -9.31 2.93
N LEU A 89 6.37 -8.86 1.78
CA LEU A 89 5.79 -7.54 1.60
C LEU A 89 4.26 -7.65 1.57
N LEU A 90 3.59 -7.09 2.59
CA LEU A 90 2.14 -6.91 2.64
C LEU A 90 1.83 -5.46 2.26
N ALA A 91 1.28 -5.25 1.08
CA ALA A 91 1.22 -3.92 0.49
C ALA A 91 -0.16 -3.60 -0.09
N CYS A 92 -0.62 -2.36 0.07
CA CYS A 92 -1.90 -1.89 -0.47
C CYS A 92 -1.69 -0.78 -1.49
N SER A 93 -2.44 -0.82 -2.59
CA SER A 93 -2.55 0.29 -3.56
C SER A 93 -1.17 0.85 -3.98
N GLY A 94 -0.86 2.11 -3.74
CA GLY A 94 0.46 2.70 -4.00
C GLY A 94 1.61 2.01 -3.26
N GLY A 95 1.37 1.41 -2.09
CA GLY A 95 2.32 0.53 -1.43
C GLY A 95 2.65 -0.72 -2.26
N ALA A 96 1.68 -1.24 -3.04
CA ALA A 96 1.93 -2.35 -3.96
C ALA A 96 2.86 -1.94 -5.12
N ALA A 97 2.77 -0.70 -5.62
CA ALA A 97 3.73 -0.17 -6.59
C ALA A 97 5.16 -0.17 -6.01
N THR A 98 5.31 0.32 -4.77
CA THR A 98 6.59 0.28 -4.05
C THR A 98 7.12 -1.15 -3.89
N ALA A 99 6.25 -2.11 -3.53
CA ALA A 99 6.62 -3.51 -3.37
C ALA A 99 7.08 -4.17 -4.68
N LEU A 100 6.40 -3.88 -5.80
CA LEU A 100 6.76 -4.38 -7.13
C LEU A 100 8.11 -3.79 -7.60
N ASP A 101 8.29 -2.47 -7.45
CA ASP A 101 9.55 -1.80 -7.79
C ASP A 101 10.71 -2.36 -6.96
N PHE A 102 10.47 -2.59 -5.65
CA PHE A 102 11.47 -3.17 -4.75
C PHE A 102 11.80 -4.61 -5.12
N ALA A 103 10.81 -5.43 -5.47
CA ALA A 103 11.04 -6.82 -5.87
C ALA A 103 11.85 -6.92 -7.18
N CYS A 104 11.70 -5.97 -8.10
CA CYS A 104 12.53 -5.88 -9.30
C CYS A 104 13.95 -5.37 -9.02
N ALA A 105 14.13 -4.48 -8.05
CA ALA A 105 15.42 -3.88 -7.72
C ALA A 105 16.25 -4.78 -6.77
N HIS A 106 15.59 -5.49 -5.85
CA HIS A 106 16.19 -6.27 -4.78
C HIS A 106 15.51 -7.64 -4.64
N PRO A 107 15.49 -8.49 -5.68
CA PRO A 107 14.74 -9.75 -5.68
C PRO A 107 15.15 -10.70 -4.55
N GLU A 108 16.43 -10.69 -4.16
CA GLU A 108 16.96 -11.51 -3.05
C GLU A 108 16.41 -11.10 -1.68
N ARG A 109 15.86 -9.89 -1.55
CA ARG A 109 15.33 -9.36 -0.30
C ARG A 109 13.83 -9.60 -0.09
N VAL A 110 13.15 -10.20 -1.07
CA VAL A 110 11.71 -10.47 -1.01
C VAL A 110 11.47 -11.96 -0.89
N SER A 111 10.68 -12.37 0.12
CA SER A 111 10.27 -13.78 0.29
C SER A 111 8.88 -14.05 -0.28
N ALA A 112 7.98 -13.07 -0.25
CA ALA A 112 6.64 -13.15 -0.84
C ALA A 112 6.07 -11.75 -1.09
N LEU A 113 5.12 -11.66 -2.02
CA LEU A 113 4.29 -10.48 -2.26
C LEU A 113 2.84 -10.76 -1.90
N ILE A 114 2.24 -9.92 -1.06
CA ILE A 114 0.82 -9.96 -0.72
C ILE A 114 0.24 -8.57 -1.03
N LEU A 115 -0.47 -8.46 -2.14
CA LEU A 115 -0.89 -7.17 -2.72
C LEU A 115 -2.40 -7.00 -2.60
N VAL A 116 -2.83 -6.02 -1.81
CA VAL A 116 -4.23 -5.70 -1.53
C VAL A 116 -4.66 -4.49 -2.35
N GLY A 117 -5.66 -4.63 -3.22
CA GLY A 117 -6.14 -3.53 -4.05
C GLY A 117 -4.99 -2.87 -4.82
N ALA A 118 -4.16 -3.68 -5.51
CA ALA A 118 -2.91 -3.21 -6.09
C ALA A 118 -3.08 -2.00 -7.01
N GLY A 119 -2.28 -0.97 -6.79
CA GLY A 119 -2.10 0.19 -7.65
C GLY A 119 -0.69 0.21 -8.25
N TYR A 120 -0.50 0.99 -9.31
CA TYR A 120 0.83 1.26 -9.87
C TYR A 120 0.92 2.69 -10.42
N TRP A 121 2.14 3.21 -10.48
CA TRP A 121 2.42 4.59 -10.90
C TRP A 121 1.84 4.91 -12.27
N GLY A 122 1.12 6.03 -12.39
CA GLY A 122 0.52 6.46 -13.66
C GLY A 122 -0.69 5.66 -14.13
N HIS A 123 -1.07 4.60 -13.42
CA HIS A 123 -2.24 3.77 -13.74
C HIS A 123 -3.50 4.19 -12.97
N PHE A 124 -3.63 5.46 -12.70
CA PHE A 124 -4.85 6.03 -12.12
C PHE A 124 -5.74 6.54 -13.25
N ALA A 125 -6.86 5.88 -13.47
CA ALA A 125 -7.81 6.29 -14.49
C ALA A 125 -8.88 7.23 -13.92
N ASP A 126 -9.38 8.12 -14.77
CA ASP A 126 -10.47 9.05 -14.46
C ASP A 126 -11.85 8.49 -14.84
N SER A 127 -11.99 7.17 -14.86
CA SER A 127 -13.18 6.49 -15.40
C SER A 127 -14.46 6.79 -14.62
N THR A 128 -14.37 7.06 -13.32
CA THR A 128 -15.53 7.34 -12.48
C THR A 128 -15.73 8.83 -12.21
N PRO A 129 -16.98 9.29 -11.94
CA PRO A 129 -17.20 10.69 -11.52
C PRO A 129 -16.41 11.07 -10.25
N ALA A 130 -16.25 10.15 -9.30
CA ALA A 130 -15.49 10.40 -8.08
C ALA A 130 -13.99 10.52 -8.35
N ALA A 131 -13.44 9.69 -9.25
CA ALA A 131 -12.04 9.81 -9.66
C ALA A 131 -11.76 11.14 -10.38
N ARG A 132 -12.65 11.57 -11.27
CA ARG A 132 -12.54 12.90 -11.90
C ARG A 132 -12.64 14.04 -10.89
N ALA A 133 -13.55 13.94 -9.92
CA ALA A 133 -13.65 14.94 -8.85
C ALA A 133 -12.38 14.99 -8.00
N PHE A 134 -11.75 13.85 -7.73
CA PHE A 134 -10.46 13.78 -7.04
C PHE A 134 -9.35 14.50 -7.82
N LEU A 135 -9.21 14.23 -9.12
CA LEU A 135 -8.20 14.88 -9.96
C LEU A 135 -8.45 16.40 -10.05
N GLN A 136 -9.72 16.83 -10.13
CA GLN A 136 -10.07 18.24 -10.11
C GLN A 136 -9.71 18.90 -8.79
N ALA A 137 -10.08 18.27 -7.65
CA ALA A 137 -9.75 18.77 -6.32
C ALA A 137 -8.22 18.86 -6.11
N LEU A 138 -7.46 17.89 -6.63
CA LEU A 138 -6.00 17.90 -6.61
C LEU A 138 -5.45 19.11 -7.40
N SER A 139 -5.97 19.37 -8.60
CA SER A 139 -5.52 20.48 -9.45
C SER A 139 -5.83 21.87 -8.88
N THR A 140 -6.82 21.97 -8.00
CA THR A 140 -7.25 23.23 -7.37
C THR A 140 -6.83 23.35 -5.90
N PHE A 141 -6.13 22.34 -5.35
CA PHE A 141 -5.77 22.25 -3.92
C PHE A 141 -6.97 22.36 -2.97
N ASP A 142 -8.12 21.84 -3.41
CA ASP A 142 -9.33 21.76 -2.58
C ASP A 142 -9.23 20.57 -1.62
N VAL A 143 -8.73 20.81 -0.42
CA VAL A 143 -8.52 19.76 0.62
C VAL A 143 -9.83 19.06 0.98
N SER A 144 -10.93 19.79 1.08
CA SER A 144 -12.24 19.19 1.41
C SER A 144 -12.72 18.29 0.27
N GLY A 145 -12.62 18.77 -0.97
CA GLY A 145 -12.93 18.00 -2.16
C GLY A 145 -12.03 16.77 -2.34
N LEU A 146 -10.74 16.88 -1.97
CA LEU A 146 -9.80 15.72 -1.98
C LEU A 146 -10.26 14.63 -1.00
N ILE A 147 -10.63 15.01 0.24
CA ILE A 147 -11.08 14.04 1.24
C ILE A 147 -12.38 13.38 0.77
N ASP A 148 -13.38 14.15 0.40
CA ASP A 148 -14.69 13.64 0.01
C ASP A 148 -14.61 12.75 -1.24
N SER A 149 -13.89 13.18 -2.27
CA SER A 149 -13.73 12.42 -3.50
C SER A 149 -12.89 11.16 -3.34
N SER A 150 -11.85 11.19 -2.49
CA SER A 150 -11.06 10.00 -2.15
C SER A 150 -11.92 8.93 -1.47
N LEU A 151 -12.69 9.34 -0.45
CA LEU A 151 -13.59 8.41 0.23
C LEU A 151 -14.62 7.85 -0.74
N ARG A 152 -15.19 8.70 -1.59
CA ARG A 152 -16.17 8.27 -2.57
C ARG A 152 -15.60 7.33 -3.63
N ALA A 153 -14.39 7.59 -4.12
CA ALA A 153 -13.75 6.77 -5.15
C ALA A 153 -13.27 5.43 -4.60
N PHE A 154 -12.57 5.44 -3.46
CA PHE A 154 -11.79 4.29 -3.00
C PHE A 154 -12.42 3.57 -1.81
N THR A 155 -13.12 4.26 -0.91
CA THR A 155 -13.75 3.61 0.25
C THR A 155 -15.17 3.18 -0.06
N ASP A 156 -16.02 4.12 -0.53
CA ASP A 156 -17.39 3.77 -0.91
C ASP A 156 -17.40 2.90 -2.18
N GLY A 157 -16.49 3.19 -3.11
CA GLY A 157 -16.41 2.50 -4.41
C GLY A 157 -17.48 2.96 -5.41
N PRO A 158 -17.40 2.51 -6.67
CA PRO A 158 -18.23 3.05 -7.75
C PRO A 158 -19.71 2.68 -7.64
N ARG A 159 -20.05 1.59 -6.96
CA ARG A 159 -21.39 1.01 -6.96
C ARG A 159 -22.14 1.13 -5.62
N ARG A 160 -21.46 1.38 -4.50
CA ARG A 160 -22.07 1.43 -3.18
C ARG A 160 -22.43 2.88 -2.78
N ALA A 161 -23.50 3.03 -2.00
CA ALA A 161 -23.75 4.24 -1.25
C ALA A 161 -22.93 4.25 0.06
N LYS A 162 -22.71 5.44 0.64
CA LYS A 162 -21.95 5.62 1.90
C LYS A 162 -22.43 4.71 3.05
N ASN A 163 -23.74 4.46 3.13
CA ASN A 163 -24.36 3.64 4.17
C ASN A 163 -24.31 2.14 3.91
N GLU A 164 -23.74 1.71 2.79
CA GLU A 164 -23.53 0.30 2.44
C GLU A 164 -22.08 -0.15 2.75
N VAL A 165 -21.23 0.78 3.21
CA VAL A 165 -19.86 0.51 3.63
C VAL A 165 -19.83 0.36 5.15
N ASP A 166 -18.97 -0.52 5.67
CA ASP A 166 -18.77 -0.67 7.11
C ASP A 166 -18.46 0.70 7.74
N PRO A 167 -19.26 1.17 8.71
CA PRO A 167 -19.10 2.51 9.27
C PRO A 167 -17.78 2.72 10.02
N ALA A 168 -17.24 1.65 10.63
CA ALA A 168 -15.98 1.74 11.38
C ALA A 168 -14.78 1.83 10.42
N ALA A 169 -14.75 0.99 9.37
CA ALA A 169 -13.76 1.03 8.32
C ALA A 169 -13.76 2.40 7.62
N ARG A 170 -14.94 2.89 7.24
CA ARG A 170 -15.08 4.19 6.58
C ARG A 170 -14.61 5.35 7.47
N LYS A 171 -14.98 5.36 8.74
CA LYS A 171 -14.56 6.39 9.70
C LYS A 171 -13.04 6.37 9.92
N HIS A 172 -12.45 5.18 10.00
CA HIS A 172 -11.00 5.02 10.15
C HIS A 172 -10.26 5.54 8.92
N THR A 173 -10.69 5.17 7.72
CA THR A 173 -10.14 5.70 6.46
C THR A 173 -10.28 7.23 6.38
N GLU A 174 -11.45 7.78 6.71
CA GLU A 174 -11.69 9.23 6.72
C GLU A 174 -10.73 9.98 7.66
N ALA A 175 -10.43 9.40 8.83
CA ALA A 175 -9.49 9.98 9.77
C ALA A 175 -8.07 10.04 9.19
N MET A 176 -7.58 8.94 8.62
CA MET A 176 -6.26 8.86 7.97
C MET A 176 -6.17 9.80 6.77
N THR A 177 -7.14 9.72 5.85
CA THR A 177 -7.20 10.59 4.66
C THR A 177 -7.22 12.07 5.03
N THR A 178 -8.01 12.43 6.05
CA THR A 178 -8.06 13.80 6.58
C THR A 178 -6.70 14.24 7.12
N HIS A 179 -6.04 13.37 7.88
CA HIS A 179 -4.71 13.66 8.42
C HIS A 179 -3.69 13.88 7.31
N VAL A 180 -3.65 13.00 6.32
CA VAL A 180 -2.75 13.07 5.17
C VAL A 180 -2.94 14.38 4.39
N PHE A 181 -4.16 14.70 3.96
CA PHE A 181 -4.38 15.89 3.13
C PHE A 181 -4.24 17.20 3.88
N LYS A 182 -4.58 17.27 5.16
CA LYS A 182 -4.37 18.50 5.95
C LYS A 182 -2.90 18.81 6.18
N ARG A 183 -2.03 17.79 6.25
CA ARG A 183 -0.58 18.01 6.43
C ARG A 183 0.15 18.29 5.13
N ALA A 184 -0.26 17.68 4.04
CA ALA A 184 0.54 17.59 2.83
C ALA A 184 -0.06 18.26 1.60
N ALA A 185 -1.18 18.99 1.71
CA ALA A 185 -1.90 19.54 0.56
C ALA A 185 -1.03 20.35 -0.40
N SER A 186 -0.14 21.21 0.13
CA SER A 186 0.82 21.98 -0.68
C SER A 186 1.98 21.14 -1.23
N TYR A 187 2.20 19.98 -0.67
CA TYR A 187 3.37 19.14 -0.92
C TYR A 187 3.17 18.16 -2.09
N TRP A 188 1.97 17.65 -2.26
CA TRP A 188 1.63 16.65 -3.29
C TRP A 188 1.99 17.09 -4.71
N THR A 189 1.97 18.41 -4.97
CA THR A 189 2.34 18.96 -6.27
C THR A 189 3.84 18.83 -6.55
N TYR A 190 4.67 18.96 -5.52
CA TYR A 190 6.13 18.86 -5.68
C TYR A 190 6.61 17.40 -5.61
N ALA A 191 6.03 16.61 -4.73
CA ALA A 191 6.40 15.20 -4.54
C ALA A 191 6.31 14.38 -5.83
N ALA A 192 5.26 14.58 -6.62
CA ALA A 192 5.08 13.86 -7.88
C ALA A 192 6.15 14.19 -8.94
N GLN A 193 6.80 15.37 -8.87
CA GLN A 193 7.84 15.77 -9.81
C GLN A 193 9.21 15.20 -9.45
N ASP A 194 9.47 14.97 -8.18
CA ASP A 194 10.76 14.50 -7.65
C ASP A 194 10.83 12.97 -7.53
N GLN A 195 9.69 12.27 -7.64
CA GLN A 195 9.62 10.82 -7.57
C GLN A 195 10.28 10.18 -8.79
N GLN A 196 11.22 9.29 -8.52
CA GLN A 196 11.87 8.45 -9.53
C GLN A 196 11.26 7.05 -9.50
N THR A 197 10.96 6.51 -10.67
CA THR A 197 10.49 5.14 -10.86
C THR A 197 11.48 4.36 -11.70
N PRO A 198 11.61 3.05 -11.53
CA PRO A 198 12.50 2.22 -12.35
C PRO A 198 12.16 2.31 -13.84
N THR A 199 13.20 2.23 -14.68
CA THR A 199 13.06 2.14 -16.13
C THR A 199 13.95 0.99 -16.63
N PRO A 200 13.38 -0.07 -17.24
CA PRO A 200 11.95 -0.31 -17.45
C PRO A 200 11.16 -0.46 -16.15
N SER A 201 9.86 -0.18 -16.22
CA SER A 201 8.95 -0.26 -15.07
C SER A 201 8.81 -1.69 -14.55
N ALA A 202 8.41 -1.85 -13.26
CA ALA A 202 8.17 -3.20 -12.74
C ALA A 202 7.06 -3.94 -13.51
N LEU A 203 6.06 -3.24 -14.09
CA LEU A 203 5.04 -3.87 -14.91
C LEU A 203 5.57 -4.51 -16.19
N GLU A 204 6.67 -3.98 -16.74
CA GLU A 204 7.35 -4.56 -17.90
C GLU A 204 8.25 -5.74 -17.53
N ARG A 205 8.54 -5.91 -16.22
CA ARG A 205 9.48 -6.87 -15.65
C ARG A 205 8.84 -7.89 -14.71
N LEU A 206 7.51 -7.99 -14.68
CA LEU A 206 6.78 -8.90 -13.78
C LEU A 206 7.27 -10.34 -13.85
N HIS A 207 7.68 -10.80 -15.03
CA HIS A 207 8.22 -12.15 -15.26
C HIS A 207 9.56 -12.43 -14.57
N GLU A 208 10.27 -11.40 -14.09
CA GLU A 208 11.51 -11.50 -13.33
C GLU A 208 11.25 -11.71 -11.82
N ILE A 209 10.04 -11.43 -11.34
CA ILE A 209 9.66 -11.57 -9.93
C ILE A 209 9.26 -13.02 -9.66
N ASP A 210 10.21 -13.82 -9.26
CA ASP A 210 10.04 -15.27 -9.04
C ASP A 210 9.89 -15.60 -7.55
N VAL A 211 8.89 -14.97 -6.91
CA VAL A 211 8.48 -15.25 -5.52
C VAL A 211 6.98 -15.52 -5.46
N PRO A 212 6.49 -16.29 -4.47
CA PRO A 212 5.06 -16.45 -4.26
C PRO A 212 4.36 -15.08 -4.18
N ALA A 213 3.31 -14.90 -4.97
CA ALA A 213 2.54 -13.67 -5.00
C ALA A 213 1.04 -13.94 -4.78
N VAL A 214 0.42 -13.17 -3.88
CA VAL A 214 -1.01 -13.24 -3.63
C VAL A 214 -1.62 -11.87 -3.87
N LEU A 215 -2.63 -11.83 -4.73
CA LEU A 215 -3.41 -10.65 -5.05
C LEU A 215 -4.75 -10.73 -4.32
N ILE A 216 -5.11 -9.69 -3.57
CA ILE A 216 -6.38 -9.58 -2.85
C ILE A 216 -7.12 -8.37 -3.39
N VAL A 217 -8.31 -8.55 -3.93
CA VAL A 217 -9.11 -7.46 -4.50
C VAL A 217 -10.54 -7.49 -3.95
N GLY A 218 -11.05 -6.35 -3.54
CA GLY A 218 -12.45 -6.22 -3.15
C GLY A 218 -13.37 -6.23 -4.38
N SER A 219 -14.50 -6.94 -4.32
CA SER A 219 -15.42 -7.00 -5.46
C SER A 219 -16.01 -5.63 -5.82
N GLU A 220 -16.05 -4.70 -4.87
CA GLU A 220 -16.59 -3.34 -5.03
C GLU A 220 -15.52 -2.29 -5.35
N ASP A 221 -14.28 -2.71 -5.60
CA ASP A 221 -13.20 -1.82 -6.00
C ASP A 221 -13.43 -1.23 -7.40
N VAL A 222 -12.66 -0.23 -7.76
CA VAL A 222 -12.71 0.41 -9.09
C VAL A 222 -12.22 -0.54 -10.18
N SER A 223 -12.73 -0.35 -11.41
CA SER A 223 -12.42 -1.21 -12.57
C SER A 223 -10.94 -1.27 -12.90
N GLU A 224 -10.21 -0.20 -12.64
CA GLU A 224 -8.77 -0.07 -12.90
C GLU A 224 -7.95 -1.00 -12.01
N VAL A 225 -8.34 -1.12 -10.73
CA VAL A 225 -7.69 -2.06 -9.79
C VAL A 225 -7.96 -3.50 -10.20
N HIS A 226 -9.17 -3.81 -10.66
CA HIS A 226 -9.47 -5.14 -11.20
C HIS A 226 -8.66 -5.44 -12.47
N ALA A 227 -8.54 -4.48 -13.39
CA ALA A 227 -7.76 -4.63 -14.62
C ALA A 227 -6.27 -4.83 -14.30
N LEU A 228 -5.71 -4.03 -13.40
CA LEU A 228 -4.31 -4.17 -12.98
C LEU A 228 -4.08 -5.50 -12.24
N SER A 229 -4.97 -5.89 -11.33
CA SER A 229 -4.86 -7.18 -10.62
C SER A 229 -4.86 -8.37 -11.59
N LYS A 230 -5.66 -8.29 -12.67
CA LYS A 230 -5.64 -9.30 -13.72
C LYS A 230 -4.31 -9.31 -14.47
N ALA A 231 -3.78 -8.15 -14.84
CA ALA A 231 -2.48 -8.04 -15.50
C ALA A 231 -1.34 -8.57 -14.62
N LEU A 232 -1.38 -8.29 -13.32
CA LEU A 232 -0.41 -8.82 -12.34
C LEU A 232 -0.53 -10.36 -12.22
N LEU A 233 -1.76 -10.90 -12.20
CA LEU A 233 -1.99 -12.35 -12.18
C LEU A 233 -1.43 -13.05 -13.42
N GLU A 234 -1.52 -12.42 -14.58
CA GLU A 234 -1.00 -12.94 -15.85
C GLU A 234 0.52 -12.78 -15.98
N GLY A 235 1.09 -11.73 -15.38
CA GLY A 235 2.51 -11.39 -15.51
C GLY A 235 3.44 -11.99 -14.46
N LEU A 236 2.96 -12.23 -13.24
CA LEU A 236 3.75 -12.78 -12.13
C LEU A 236 3.72 -14.32 -12.20
N PRO A 237 4.88 -15.02 -12.30
CA PRO A 237 4.94 -16.48 -12.52
C PRO A 237 4.25 -17.32 -11.44
N GLN A 238 4.27 -16.86 -10.18
CA GLN A 238 3.74 -17.60 -9.03
C GLN A 238 2.55 -16.88 -8.36
N ALA A 239 1.72 -16.18 -9.15
CA ALA A 239 0.61 -15.42 -8.62
C ALA A 239 -0.67 -16.24 -8.41
N ARG A 240 -1.38 -15.93 -7.34
CA ARG A 240 -2.77 -16.33 -7.08
C ARG A 240 -3.61 -15.11 -6.73
N MET A 241 -4.90 -15.13 -7.05
CA MET A 241 -5.79 -14.02 -6.77
C MET A 241 -7.02 -14.46 -5.96
N PHE A 242 -7.39 -13.65 -4.97
CA PHE A 242 -8.57 -13.79 -4.14
C PHE A 242 -9.46 -12.56 -4.29
N VAL A 243 -10.75 -12.79 -4.51
CA VAL A 243 -11.76 -11.73 -4.55
C VAL A 243 -12.53 -11.75 -3.22
N VAL A 244 -12.49 -10.64 -2.50
CA VAL A 244 -13.25 -10.46 -1.24
C VAL A 244 -14.58 -9.79 -1.57
N HIS A 245 -15.65 -10.57 -1.50
CA HIS A 245 -16.98 -10.10 -1.87
C HIS A 245 -17.51 -9.04 -0.90
N GLY A 246 -18.11 -7.99 -1.44
CA GLY A 246 -18.70 -6.88 -0.70
C GLY A 246 -17.72 -5.82 -0.19
N ALA A 247 -16.41 -6.07 -0.28
CA ALA A 247 -15.38 -5.10 0.12
C ALA A 247 -14.93 -4.20 -1.04
N GLY A 248 -14.53 -2.98 -0.73
CA GLY A 248 -13.95 -2.01 -1.68
C GLY A 248 -12.42 -2.03 -1.66
N HIS A 249 -11.81 -0.87 -1.97
CA HIS A 249 -10.37 -0.72 -2.16
C HIS A 249 -9.55 -1.01 -0.89
N HIS A 250 -10.01 -0.52 0.25
CA HIS A 250 -9.39 -0.81 1.55
C HIS A 250 -9.92 -2.13 2.12
N THR A 251 -9.75 -3.21 1.36
CA THR A 251 -10.31 -4.53 1.61
C THR A 251 -10.00 -5.06 3.02
N ASN A 252 -8.79 -4.80 3.51
CA ASN A 252 -8.35 -5.22 4.85
C ASN A 252 -9.10 -4.50 5.97
N LEU A 253 -9.52 -3.25 5.77
CA LEU A 253 -10.30 -2.50 6.76
C LEU A 253 -11.76 -2.96 6.80
N GLU A 254 -12.32 -3.36 5.66
CA GLU A 254 -13.73 -3.81 5.56
C GLU A 254 -13.91 -5.30 5.91
N ALA A 255 -12.91 -6.14 5.63
CA ALA A 255 -12.96 -7.58 5.86
C ALA A 255 -11.68 -8.10 6.54
N PRO A 256 -11.28 -7.56 7.71
CA PRO A 256 -9.97 -7.81 8.32
C PRO A 256 -9.71 -9.29 8.58
N GLY A 257 -10.71 -10.04 9.08
CA GLY A 257 -10.55 -11.47 9.36
C GLY A 257 -10.35 -12.31 8.10
N GLN A 258 -11.01 -11.98 6.99
CA GLN A 258 -10.85 -12.68 5.72
C GLN A 258 -9.49 -12.38 5.10
N VAL A 259 -9.10 -11.12 5.07
CA VAL A 259 -7.78 -10.71 4.54
C VAL A 259 -6.66 -11.34 5.36
N LEU A 260 -6.74 -11.30 6.70
CA LEU A 260 -5.74 -11.92 7.57
C LEU A 260 -5.64 -13.44 7.35
N GLY A 261 -6.75 -14.13 7.09
CA GLY A 261 -6.76 -15.55 6.74
C GLY A 261 -5.96 -15.83 5.46
N ILE A 262 -6.17 -15.04 4.42
CA ILE A 262 -5.44 -15.14 3.14
C ILE A 262 -3.95 -14.79 3.34
N VAL A 263 -3.63 -13.76 4.12
CA VAL A 263 -2.25 -13.37 4.46
C VAL A 263 -1.51 -14.53 5.14
N ARG A 264 -2.12 -15.17 6.14
CA ARG A 264 -1.51 -16.32 6.84
C ARG A 264 -1.27 -17.51 5.92
N GLU A 265 -2.21 -17.80 5.01
CA GLU A 265 -2.03 -18.86 4.00
C GLU A 265 -0.86 -18.54 3.06
N ALA A 266 -0.75 -17.29 2.61
CA ALA A 266 0.34 -16.84 1.75
C ALA A 266 1.70 -16.99 2.43
N LEU A 267 1.83 -16.56 3.69
CA LEU A 267 3.06 -16.66 4.48
C LEU A 267 3.46 -18.12 4.72
N ALA A 268 2.50 -18.98 5.05
CA ALA A 268 2.77 -20.40 5.22
C ALA A 268 3.26 -21.08 3.92
N THR A 269 2.75 -20.64 2.76
CA THR A 269 3.19 -21.16 1.46
C THR A 269 4.62 -20.69 1.15
N ALA A 270 4.97 -19.43 1.45
CA ALA A 270 6.32 -18.91 1.24
C ALA A 270 7.37 -19.64 2.09
N ALA A 271 7.05 -19.93 3.35
CA ALA A 271 7.93 -20.66 4.28
C ALA A 271 8.24 -22.12 3.87
N LEU A 272 7.47 -22.70 2.93
CA LEU A 272 7.71 -24.05 2.40
C LEU A 272 8.68 -24.07 1.20
N ILE A 273 9.00 -22.91 0.65
CA ILE A 273 9.82 -22.75 -0.57
C ILE A 273 11.27 -22.36 -0.20
N ASP A 274 11.47 -21.78 0.98
CA ASP A 274 12.76 -21.45 1.58
C ASP A 274 13.41 -22.70 2.22
#